data_1b4d5c92ad683855ad50a4643d04ca6c
#
_entry.id   1b4d5c92ad683855ad50a4643d04ca6c
#
_cell.length_a   1.000
_cell.length_b   1.000
_cell.length_c   1.000
_cell.angle_alpha   90.00
_cell.angle_beta   90.00
_cell.angle_gamma   90.00
#
_symmetry.space_group_name_H-M   'P 1'
#
loop_
_entity.id
_entity.type
_entity.pdbx_description
1 polymer ?
#
loop_
_entity_poly.entity_id
_entity_poly.type
_entity_poly.pdbx_seq_one_letter_code
_entity_poly.pdbx_strand_id
1 'polypeptide(L)' 'MASTEKTPAATFRSGTVKAAIWENTGKDGTFYAATFTNSFKSAEGKWKNTASYSFPDLEHLATVTFKAKLWIMKHKS' A
#
# COMPACT_ATOMS: atom_id res chain seq x y z
N MET A 1 -19.99 -10.31 -14.66
CA MET A 1 -19.94 -9.88 -13.85
C MET A 1 -19.08 -8.97 -13.70
N ALA A 2 -19.32 -8.12 -13.63
CA ALA A 2 -18.39 -7.21 -13.47
C ALA A 2 -17.56 -7.54 -12.39
N SER A 3 -16.39 -7.41 -12.58
CA SER A 3 -15.48 -7.64 -11.55
C SER A 3 -15.64 -6.58 -10.52
N THR A 4 -15.79 -6.98 -9.32
CA THR A 4 -15.76 -6.02 -8.23
C THR A 4 -14.36 -5.83 -7.74
N GLU A 5 -13.40 -6.53 -8.29
CA GLU A 5 -12.05 -6.36 -7.85
C GLU A 5 -11.47 -5.09 -8.38
N LYS A 6 -10.84 -4.35 -7.51
CA LYS A 6 -10.12 -3.16 -7.92
C LYS A 6 -8.66 -3.47 -8.03
N THR A 7 -8.02 -2.85 -8.98
CA THR A 7 -6.56 -2.89 -9.01
C THR A 7 -6.04 -1.59 -8.42
N PRO A 8 -4.92 -1.62 -7.73
CA PRO A 8 -4.37 -0.38 -7.18
C PRO A 8 -3.98 0.57 -8.30
N ALA A 9 -4.16 1.86 -8.03
CA ALA A 9 -3.71 2.88 -8.97
C ALA A 9 -2.19 2.90 -9.03
N ALA A 10 -1.53 2.58 -7.93
CA ALA A 10 -0.07 2.50 -7.89
C ALA A 10 0.34 1.64 -6.71
N THR A 11 1.51 1.05 -6.79
CA THR A 11 2.07 0.28 -5.67
C THR A 11 3.54 0.65 -5.53
N PHE A 12 4.00 0.62 -4.28
CA PHE A 12 5.39 0.89 -3.97
C PHE A 12 5.87 -0.17 -2.99
N ARG A 13 7.12 -0.53 -3.10
CA ARG A 13 7.71 -1.54 -2.22
C ARG A 13 9.04 -1.04 -1.69
N SER A 14 9.35 -1.46 -0.47
CA SER A 14 10.64 -1.24 0.12
C SER A 14 10.87 -2.40 1.08
N GLY A 15 11.88 -3.24 0.81
CA GLY A 15 12.06 -4.44 1.59
C GLY A 15 10.85 -5.34 1.47
N THR A 16 10.29 -5.74 2.60
CA THR A 16 9.09 -6.57 2.62
C THR A 16 7.81 -5.75 2.79
N VAL A 17 7.93 -4.42 2.83
CA VAL A 17 6.77 -3.55 3.03
C VAL A 17 6.26 -3.08 1.68
N LYS A 18 4.94 -3.09 1.54
CA LYS A 18 4.29 -2.66 0.32
C LYS A 18 3.22 -1.65 0.64
N ALA A 19 3.12 -0.62 -0.20
CA ALA A 19 2.03 0.34 -0.14
C ALA A 19 1.24 0.25 -1.42
N ALA A 20 -0.07 0.24 -1.33
CA ALA A 20 -0.94 0.24 -2.49
C ALA A 20 -1.84 1.45 -2.40
N ILE A 21 -2.00 2.16 -3.51
CA ILE A 21 -2.84 3.34 -3.56
C ILE A 21 -4.10 2.99 -4.34
N TRP A 22 -5.23 3.31 -3.73
CA TRP A 22 -6.55 2.96 -4.28
C TRP A 22 -7.30 4.23 -4.61
N GLU A 23 -7.89 4.25 -5.78
CA GLU A 23 -8.73 5.35 -6.18
C GLU A 23 -10.17 5.07 -5.76
N ASN A 24 -10.77 6.01 -5.08
CA ASN A 24 -12.15 5.88 -4.62
C ASN A 24 -12.94 7.08 -5.11
N THR A 25 -14.20 6.83 -5.43
CA THR A 25 -15.10 7.88 -5.89
C THR A 25 -16.19 8.06 -4.86
N GLY A 26 -16.35 9.28 -4.39
CA GLY A 26 -17.40 9.59 -3.44
C GLY A 26 -18.27 10.72 -3.96
N LYS A 27 -19.13 11.24 -3.09
CA LYS A 27 -20.03 12.31 -3.46
C LYS A 27 -19.28 13.53 -3.94
N ASP A 28 -18.16 13.80 -3.29
CA ASP A 28 -17.43 15.02 -3.57
C ASP A 28 -16.30 14.83 -4.55
N GLY A 29 -16.28 13.72 -5.24
CA GLY A 29 -15.29 13.48 -6.28
C GLY A 29 -14.40 12.31 -5.94
N THR A 30 -13.23 12.30 -6.55
CA THR A 30 -12.30 11.19 -6.43
C THR A 30 -11.29 11.49 -5.32
N PHE A 31 -10.99 10.48 -4.53
CA PHE A 31 -9.94 10.60 -3.53
C PHE A 31 -9.11 9.32 -3.53
N TYR A 32 -7.93 9.39 -2.97
CA TYR A 32 -7.00 8.28 -2.95
C TYR A 32 -6.75 7.86 -1.51
N ALA A 33 -6.63 6.56 -1.31
CA ALA A 33 -6.29 6.02 0.00
C ALA A 33 -5.14 5.06 -0.18
N ALA A 34 -4.34 4.89 0.84
CA ALA A 34 -3.21 3.97 0.79
C ALA A 34 -3.38 2.89 1.84
N THR A 35 -3.03 1.68 1.47
CA THR A 35 -2.98 0.57 2.40
C THR A 35 -1.56 0.05 2.44
N PHE A 36 -1.17 -0.48 3.59
CA PHE A 36 0.19 -0.96 3.80
C PHE A 36 0.16 -2.38 4.29
N THR A 37 1.08 -3.19 3.79
CA THR A 37 1.23 -4.56 4.26
C THR A 37 2.71 -4.87 4.42
N ASN A 38 2.99 -5.76 5.36
CA ASN A 38 4.32 -6.28 5.55
C ASN A 38 4.27 -7.78 5.29
N SER A 39 5.23 -8.29 4.56
CA SER A 39 5.27 -9.71 4.24
C SER A 39 6.38 -10.37 5.04
N PHE A 40 6.14 -11.57 5.50
CA PHE A 40 7.16 -12.31 6.19
C PHE A 40 7.06 -13.78 5.83
N LYS A 41 8.18 -14.48 5.98
CA LYS A 41 8.22 -15.90 5.68
C LYS A 41 8.05 -16.66 6.98
N SER A 42 7.04 -17.53 7.02
CA SER A 42 6.76 -18.29 8.22
C SER A 42 7.80 -19.38 8.40
N ALA A 43 7.75 -20.03 9.56
CA ALA A 43 8.65 -21.14 9.83
C ALA A 43 8.46 -22.29 8.84
N GLU A 44 7.30 -22.36 8.24
CA GLU A 44 7.01 -23.39 7.24
C GLU A 44 7.47 -23.02 5.85
N GLY A 45 8.10 -21.86 5.70
CA GLY A 45 8.57 -21.42 4.41
C GLY A 45 7.52 -20.75 3.54
N LYS A 46 6.38 -20.42 4.10
CA LYS A 46 5.33 -19.75 3.34
C LYS A 46 5.31 -18.28 3.62
N TRP A 47 5.01 -17.49 2.59
CA TRP A 47 4.90 -16.06 2.75
C TRP A 47 3.54 -15.67 3.27
N LYS A 48 3.52 -14.80 4.26
CA LYS A 48 2.29 -14.32 4.87
C LYS A 48 2.35 -12.81 4.98
N ASN A 49 1.18 -12.20 5.04
CA ASN A 49 1.07 -10.76 5.17
C ASN A 49 0.60 -10.41 6.58
N THR A 50 1.06 -9.27 7.07
CA THR A 50 0.70 -8.80 8.40
C THR A 50 0.68 -7.28 8.41
N ALA A 51 0.02 -6.73 9.41
CA ALA A 51 0.06 -5.29 9.66
C ALA A 51 1.02 -4.93 10.77
N SER A 52 1.84 -5.89 11.20
CA SER A 52 2.84 -5.62 12.24
C SER A 52 4.17 -5.27 11.60
N TYR A 53 4.86 -4.29 12.19
CA TYR A 53 6.10 -3.78 11.63
C TYR A 53 7.15 -3.72 12.72
N SER A 54 8.27 -4.42 12.51
CA SER A 54 9.38 -4.37 13.46
C SER A 54 10.16 -3.09 13.21
N PHE A 55 11.18 -2.86 14.05
CA PHE A 55 11.95 -1.63 13.92
C PHE A 55 12.56 -1.45 12.52
N PRO A 56 13.25 -2.46 11.95
CA PRO A 56 13.75 -2.28 10.58
C PRO A 56 12.63 -2.08 9.57
N ASP A 57 11.48 -2.72 9.80
CA ASP A 57 10.36 -2.56 8.88
C ASP A 57 9.80 -1.16 8.88
N LEU A 58 9.94 -0.46 10.00
CA LEU A 58 9.44 0.91 10.09
C LEU A 58 10.17 1.86 9.16
N GLU A 59 11.45 1.60 8.89
CA GLU A 59 12.17 2.41 7.92
C GLU A 59 11.63 2.20 6.52
N HIS A 60 11.31 0.94 6.20
CA HIS A 60 10.72 0.65 4.90
C HIS A 60 9.31 1.22 4.79
N LEU A 61 8.56 1.16 5.88
CA LEU A 61 7.23 1.73 5.91
C LEU A 61 7.29 3.24 5.66
N ALA A 62 8.24 3.92 6.28
CA ALA A 62 8.41 5.35 6.09
C ALA A 62 8.72 5.65 4.63
N THR A 63 9.55 4.83 4.00
CA THR A 63 9.93 5.03 2.61
C THR A 63 8.71 4.91 1.68
N VAL A 64 7.93 3.84 1.83
CA VAL A 64 6.78 3.67 0.94
C VAL A 64 5.68 4.68 1.25
N THR A 65 5.57 5.10 2.52
CA THR A 65 4.61 6.13 2.89
C THR A 65 4.96 7.45 2.20
N PHE A 66 6.23 7.80 2.19
CA PHE A 66 6.65 9.03 1.53
C PHE A 66 6.37 8.97 0.04
N LYS A 67 6.67 7.84 -0.59
CA LYS A 67 6.42 7.70 -2.03
C LYS A 67 4.92 7.75 -2.33
N ALA A 68 4.11 7.12 -1.50
CA ALA A 68 2.67 7.15 -1.69
C ALA A 68 2.13 8.56 -1.54
N LYS A 69 2.62 9.30 -0.56
CA LYS A 69 2.20 10.67 -0.34
C LYS A 69 2.52 11.54 -1.55
N LEU A 70 3.73 11.40 -2.09
CA LEU A 70 4.10 12.19 -3.25
C LEU A 70 3.25 11.85 -4.47
N TRP A 71 2.97 10.58 -4.64
CA TRP A 71 2.14 10.15 -5.77
C TRP A 71 0.75 10.77 -5.68
N ILE A 72 0.16 10.71 -4.49
CA ILE A 72 -1.18 11.27 -4.31
C ILE A 72 -1.17 12.77 -4.52
N MET A 73 -0.14 13.45 -4.02
CA MET A 73 -0.03 14.90 -4.22
C MET A 73 -0.02 15.26 -5.68
N LYS A 74 0.63 14.46 -6.50
CA LYS A 74 0.71 14.76 -7.93
C LYS A 74 -0.57 14.43 -8.68
N HIS A 75 -1.37 13.50 -8.16
CA HIS A 75 -2.54 13.02 -8.89
C HIS A 75 -3.86 13.55 -8.36
N LYS A 76 -3.87 14.17 -7.21
CA LYS A 76 -5.13 14.72 -6.75
C LYS A 76 -5.32 16.09 -7.38
N SER A 77 -6.55 16.41 -7.66
CA SER A 77 -6.86 17.70 -8.27
C SER A 77 -7.35 18.69 -7.27
#